data_fdc7874d88a30790702584591b6fdba7
#
_entry.id   fdc7874d88a30790702584591b6fdba7
#
_cell.length_a   1.000
_cell.length_b   1.000
_cell.length_c   1.000
_cell.angle_alpha   90.00
_cell.angle_beta   90.00
_cell.angle_gamma   90.00
#
_symmetry.space_group_name_H-M   'P 1'
#
loop_
_entity.id
_entity.type
_entity.pdbx_description
1 polymer ?
#
loop_
_entity_poly.entity_id
_entity_poly.type
_entity_poly.pdbx_seq_one_letter_code
_entity_poly.pdbx_strand_id
1 'polypeptide(L)'
;MTRNLKHDSIMNTPGTLRRRDVLARSIGVASAIPLAAATTQLNVLAQDEEGSEVAAAPSGRNNFEFIATVHQQGFEFEFYGYLTRVDGIEPSLLFTNNDPVNRGPGDARLTMFGAVTALSRSIIEQVFDVNGEGVFSIHYAESGGASFDDPDSFQAGTLVASGPAVIQSVVTVIAPQTGLTNGYGDLILETAEPFSIGDVSFQFRTGEPLSRLNYTGQGTLLDPELPESMIYIAGNASSVG
;
A
#
# COMPACT_ATOMS: atom_id res chain seq x y z
N MET A 1 -52.54 25.86 36.67
CA MET A 1 -52.82 24.59 35.96
C MET A 1 -51.50 23.99 35.53
N THR A 2 -50.99 23.07 36.35
CA THR A 2 -49.66 22.43 36.25
C THR A 2 -49.87 21.03 35.67
N ARG A 3 -49.28 20.76 34.52
CA ARG A 3 -49.28 19.39 33.94
C ARG A 3 -47.90 18.78 34.11
N ASN A 4 -47.84 17.77 34.98
CA ASN A 4 -46.75 16.84 35.12
C ASN A 4 -46.67 15.88 33.92
N LEU A 5 -45.55 15.83 33.21
CA LEU A 5 -45.21 14.78 32.28
C LEU A 5 -44.15 13.85 32.93
N LYS A 6 -44.57 12.63 33.20
CA LYS A 6 -43.70 11.53 33.62
C LYS A 6 -42.79 11.12 32.45
N HIS A 7 -41.51 11.08 32.70
CA HIS A 7 -40.50 10.46 31.85
C HIS A 7 -40.33 9.00 32.24
N ASP A 8 -40.78 8.08 31.43
CA ASP A 8 -40.44 6.67 31.56
C ASP A 8 -39.11 6.43 30.85
N SER A 9 -38.11 6.14 31.68
CA SER A 9 -36.74 5.79 31.23
C SER A 9 -36.72 4.27 30.94
N ILE A 10 -36.62 3.90 29.66
CA ILE A 10 -36.34 2.52 29.29
C ILE A 10 -34.81 2.39 29.13
N MET A 11 -34.19 1.78 30.13
CA MET A 11 -32.79 1.33 30.02
C MET A 11 -32.72 0.10 29.11
N ASN A 12 -32.11 0.28 27.94
CA ASN A 12 -31.66 -0.83 27.10
C ASN A 12 -30.20 -1.11 27.43
N THR A 13 -29.93 -2.22 28.06
CA THR A 13 -28.57 -2.71 28.38
C THR A 13 -28.00 -3.43 27.14
N PRO A 14 -26.85 -3.03 26.59
CA PRO A 14 -26.20 -3.80 25.54
C PRO A 14 -25.54 -5.05 26.14
N GLY A 15 -25.90 -6.21 25.61
CA GLY A 15 -25.27 -7.48 25.98
C GLY A 15 -23.80 -7.53 25.59
N THR A 16 -22.95 -7.74 26.58
CA THR A 16 -21.53 -8.02 26.42
C THR A 16 -21.32 -9.40 25.81
N LEU A 17 -20.96 -9.47 24.53
CA LEU A 17 -20.44 -10.69 23.91
C LEU A 17 -19.05 -11.01 24.46
N ARG A 18 -18.95 -12.08 25.23
CA ARG A 18 -17.68 -12.58 25.78
C ARG A 18 -16.87 -13.29 24.70
N ARG A 19 -15.66 -12.86 24.50
CA ARG A 19 -14.61 -13.37 23.57
C ARG A 19 -14.09 -14.80 23.93
N ARG A 20 -14.88 -15.69 24.48
CA ARG A 20 -14.38 -16.97 25.03
C ARG A 20 -14.91 -18.26 24.38
N ASP A 21 -15.78 -18.20 23.37
CA ASP A 21 -16.43 -19.41 22.87
C ASP A 21 -16.00 -19.88 21.48
N VAL A 22 -14.84 -19.46 20.94
CA VAL A 22 -14.34 -19.90 19.62
C VAL A 22 -13.14 -20.85 19.69
N LEU A 23 -12.73 -21.30 20.88
CA LEU A 23 -11.60 -22.24 21.01
C LEU A 23 -12.01 -23.54 21.68
N ALA A 24 -12.82 -24.36 21.00
CA ALA A 24 -12.94 -25.78 21.33
C ALA A 24 -13.67 -26.56 20.24
N ARG A 25 -12.95 -27.03 19.21
CA ARG A 25 -13.25 -28.28 18.47
C ARG A 25 -12.22 -28.49 17.35
N SER A 26 -11.14 -29.18 17.67
CA SER A 26 -10.49 -30.13 16.77
C SER A 26 -9.54 -31.02 17.55
N ILE A 27 -10.08 -32.14 18.01
CA ILE A 27 -9.31 -33.26 18.54
C ILE A 27 -9.26 -34.33 17.45
N GLY A 28 -8.06 -34.79 17.14
CA GLY A 28 -7.82 -36.15 16.72
C GLY A 28 -7.67 -36.39 15.23
N VAL A 29 -6.46 -36.71 14.80
CA VAL A 29 -6.05 -38.10 14.50
C VAL A 29 -4.56 -38.11 14.26
N ALA A 30 -3.81 -38.70 15.17
CA ALA A 30 -2.42 -39.05 14.96
C ALA A 30 -2.35 -40.30 14.06
N SER A 31 -1.76 -40.14 12.88
CA SER A 31 -1.29 -41.30 12.09
C SER A 31 0.22 -41.21 11.97
N ALA A 32 0.88 -42.11 12.69
CA ALA A 32 2.31 -42.32 12.58
C ALA A 32 2.61 -42.97 11.20
N ILE A 33 3.46 -42.33 10.40
CA ILE A 33 4.06 -42.91 9.21
C ILE A 33 5.59 -43.02 9.47
N PRO A 34 6.21 -44.19 9.21
CA PRO A 34 7.62 -44.39 9.55
C PRO A 34 8.55 -43.63 8.62
N LEU A 35 9.59 -43.06 9.23
CA LEU A 35 10.72 -42.40 8.60
C LEU A 35 11.56 -43.44 7.86
N ALA A 36 11.43 -43.53 6.54
CA ALA A 36 12.38 -44.23 5.68
C ALA A 36 13.33 -43.20 5.05
N ALA A 37 14.56 -43.15 5.50
CA ALA A 37 15.62 -42.39 4.89
C ALA A 37 15.90 -42.91 3.48
N ALA A 38 15.59 -42.13 2.46
CA ALA A 38 16.12 -42.32 1.12
C ALA A 38 16.81 -41.01 0.71
N THR A 39 18.12 -40.95 0.93
CA THR A 39 19.00 -39.96 0.31
C THR A 39 19.07 -40.26 -1.18
N THR A 40 18.18 -39.68 -1.95
CA THR A 40 18.34 -39.62 -3.41
C THR A 40 18.94 -38.26 -3.72
N GLN A 41 20.25 -38.24 -4.00
CA GLN A 41 20.86 -37.07 -4.66
C GLN A 41 20.28 -36.99 -6.08
N LEU A 42 19.29 -36.14 -6.25
CA LEU A 42 18.91 -35.63 -7.55
C LEU A 42 19.91 -34.54 -7.94
N ASN A 43 20.96 -34.97 -8.67
CA ASN A 43 21.65 -34.08 -9.57
C ASN A 43 20.62 -33.61 -10.63
N VAL A 44 19.89 -32.55 -10.35
CA VAL A 44 19.24 -31.79 -11.38
C VAL A 44 20.34 -31.11 -12.18
N LEU A 45 20.60 -31.65 -13.35
CA LEU A 45 21.32 -30.96 -14.41
C LEU A 45 20.63 -29.61 -14.57
N ALA A 46 21.33 -28.54 -14.15
CA ALA A 46 20.95 -27.20 -14.54
C ALA A 46 21.00 -27.16 -16.07
N GLN A 47 19.86 -27.25 -16.70
CA GLN A 47 19.71 -26.73 -18.03
C GLN A 47 19.85 -25.21 -17.87
N ASP A 48 20.91 -24.67 -18.48
CA ASP A 48 21.04 -23.25 -18.78
C ASP A 48 19.90 -22.85 -19.73
N GLU A 49 18.70 -22.69 -19.18
CA GLU A 49 17.77 -21.76 -19.76
C GLU A 49 18.34 -20.39 -19.40
N GLU A 50 18.68 -19.56 -20.38
CA GLU A 50 18.86 -18.14 -20.21
C GLU A 50 17.52 -17.56 -19.72
N GLY A 51 17.16 -17.87 -18.48
CA GLY A 51 15.97 -17.45 -17.79
C GLY A 51 16.22 -16.05 -17.27
N SER A 52 15.40 -15.15 -17.75
CA SER A 52 15.12 -13.84 -17.22
C SER A 52 15.28 -13.82 -15.69
N GLU A 53 16.30 -13.13 -15.19
CA GLU A 53 16.58 -13.05 -13.76
C GLU A 53 15.49 -12.20 -13.09
N VAL A 54 14.61 -12.86 -12.36
CA VAL A 54 13.55 -12.17 -11.58
C VAL A 54 14.20 -11.58 -10.34
N ALA A 55 14.40 -10.26 -10.33
CA ALA A 55 14.95 -9.58 -9.17
C ALA A 55 13.86 -9.42 -8.10
N ALA A 56 14.04 -10.09 -6.97
CA ALA A 56 13.19 -9.91 -5.80
C ALA A 56 14.02 -9.38 -4.64
N ALA A 57 13.57 -8.30 -4.01
CA ALA A 57 14.24 -7.75 -2.83
C ALA A 57 14.20 -8.75 -1.67
N PRO A 58 15.34 -9.03 -0.99
CA PRO A 58 15.35 -9.80 0.24
C PRO A 58 14.53 -9.13 1.35
N SER A 59 14.04 -9.93 2.31
CA SER A 59 13.35 -9.40 3.49
C SER A 59 14.16 -8.33 4.22
N GLY A 60 13.48 -7.27 4.67
CA GLY A 60 14.08 -6.13 5.37
C GLY A 60 14.75 -5.10 4.47
N ARG A 61 14.76 -5.27 3.15
CA ARG A 61 15.23 -4.25 2.20
C ARG A 61 14.10 -3.40 1.66
N ASN A 62 14.44 -2.17 1.24
CA ASN A 62 13.51 -1.35 0.48
C ASN A 62 13.21 -2.01 -0.86
N ASN A 63 11.94 -2.31 -1.10
CA ASN A 63 11.48 -2.81 -2.41
C ASN A 63 11.45 -1.66 -3.41
N PHE A 64 10.90 -0.53 -2.99
CA PHE A 64 10.82 0.68 -3.80
C PHE A 64 10.69 1.95 -2.94
N GLU A 65 10.99 3.07 -3.55
CA GLU A 65 10.77 4.42 -3.01
C GLU A 65 9.84 5.18 -3.97
N PHE A 66 9.07 6.14 -3.44
CA PHE A 66 8.07 6.83 -4.24
C PHE A 66 7.83 8.28 -3.81
N ILE A 67 7.27 9.05 -4.72
CA ILE A 67 6.60 10.33 -4.49
C ILE A 67 5.18 10.23 -5.01
N ALA A 68 4.22 10.73 -4.24
CA ALA A 68 2.81 10.66 -4.59
C ALA A 68 2.01 11.85 -4.05
N THR A 69 0.83 12.02 -4.59
CA THR A 69 -0.22 12.88 -4.10
C THR A 69 -1.36 12.02 -3.58
N VAL A 70 -1.97 12.43 -2.49
CA VAL A 70 -3.21 11.84 -1.96
C VAL A 70 -4.30 12.91 -2.04
N HIS A 71 -5.37 12.61 -2.75
CA HIS A 71 -6.58 13.42 -2.79
C HIS A 71 -7.64 12.79 -1.91
N GLN A 72 -8.10 13.52 -0.90
CA GLN A 72 -9.18 13.10 -0.03
C GLN A 72 -10.48 13.80 -0.43
N GLN A 73 -11.54 13.01 -0.53
CA GLN A 73 -12.92 13.51 -0.66
C GLN A 73 -13.81 12.77 0.36
N GLY A 74 -14.14 13.44 1.45
CA GLY A 74 -14.87 12.81 2.55
C GLY A 74 -14.07 11.69 3.22
N PHE A 75 -14.53 10.45 3.08
CA PHE A 75 -13.85 9.25 3.58
C PHE A 75 -13.07 8.50 2.50
N GLU A 76 -13.14 8.94 1.26
CA GLU A 76 -12.42 8.32 0.15
C GLU A 76 -11.07 9.04 -0.06
N PHE A 77 -10.04 8.25 -0.31
CA PHE A 77 -8.68 8.70 -0.57
C PHE A 77 -8.19 8.04 -1.85
N GLU A 78 -7.82 8.84 -2.82
CA GLU A 78 -7.08 8.40 -3.99
C GLU A 78 -5.63 8.81 -3.84
N PHE A 79 -4.69 7.89 -4.02
CA PHE A 79 -3.27 8.21 -4.09
C PHE A 79 -2.71 7.79 -5.44
N TYR A 80 -1.91 8.68 -6.00
CA TYR A 80 -1.29 8.51 -7.30
C TYR A 80 0.09 9.15 -7.32
N GLY A 81 1.04 8.46 -7.95
CA GLY A 81 2.42 8.89 -7.93
C GLY A 81 3.33 8.01 -8.78
N TYR A 82 4.63 8.12 -8.54
CA TYR A 82 5.61 7.36 -9.29
C TYR A 82 6.73 6.82 -8.40
N LEU A 83 7.37 5.74 -8.88
CA LEU A 83 8.47 5.11 -8.18
C LEU A 83 9.76 5.84 -8.53
N THR A 84 10.51 6.22 -7.49
CA THR A 84 11.80 6.93 -7.63
C THR A 84 12.97 5.97 -7.57
N ARG A 85 12.77 4.78 -6.98
CA ARG A 85 13.71 3.68 -6.88
C ARG A 85 12.96 2.36 -6.82
N VAL A 86 13.52 1.32 -7.42
CA VAL A 86 13.09 -0.08 -7.27
C VAL A 86 14.34 -0.92 -7.07
N ASP A 87 14.34 -1.80 -6.06
CA ASP A 87 15.48 -2.70 -5.83
C ASP A 87 15.60 -3.69 -7.00
N GLY A 88 16.81 -3.83 -7.53
CA GLY A 88 17.07 -4.65 -8.72
C GLY A 88 16.93 -3.91 -10.05
N ILE A 89 16.49 -2.65 -10.08
CA ILE A 89 16.45 -1.83 -11.29
C ILE A 89 17.38 -0.60 -11.13
N GLU A 90 18.24 -0.39 -12.12
CA GLU A 90 19.07 0.81 -12.16
C GLU A 90 18.20 2.08 -12.23
N PRO A 91 18.45 3.09 -11.35
CA PRO A 91 17.62 4.30 -11.29
C PRO A 91 17.50 5.06 -12.61
N SER A 92 18.50 4.95 -13.50
CA SER A 92 18.45 5.55 -14.82
C SER A 92 17.41 4.92 -15.73
N LEU A 93 17.08 3.65 -15.55
CA LEU A 93 16.08 2.93 -16.34
C LEU A 93 14.65 3.26 -15.91
N LEU A 94 14.44 3.76 -14.67
CA LEU A 94 13.11 4.12 -14.17
C LEU A 94 12.53 5.38 -14.83
N PHE A 95 13.36 6.13 -15.58
CA PHE A 95 12.96 7.40 -16.17
C PHE A 95 13.35 7.46 -17.66
N THR A 96 12.58 8.17 -18.44
CA THR A 96 12.90 8.49 -19.83
C THR A 96 13.94 9.61 -19.90
N ASN A 97 14.02 10.47 -18.88
CA ASN A 97 14.99 11.56 -18.77
C ASN A 97 16.23 11.11 -17.98
N ASN A 98 17.41 11.29 -18.59
CA ASN A 98 18.69 10.93 -17.99
C ASN A 98 19.21 11.97 -16.99
N ASP A 99 18.63 13.18 -16.92
CA ASP A 99 19.02 14.20 -15.94
C ASP A 99 18.45 13.86 -14.56
N PRO A 100 19.28 13.45 -13.59
CA PRO A 100 18.78 13.01 -12.27
C PRO A 100 18.17 14.13 -11.43
N VAL A 101 18.38 15.40 -11.80
CA VAL A 101 17.93 16.57 -11.04
C VAL A 101 16.53 17.03 -11.50
N ASN A 102 16.17 16.76 -12.77
CA ASN A 102 14.96 17.26 -13.40
C ASN A 102 13.97 16.12 -13.77
N ARG A 103 13.95 15.03 -12.99
CA ARG A 103 13.01 13.93 -13.17
C ARG A 103 11.68 14.24 -12.53
N GLY A 104 10.59 13.98 -13.25
CA GLY A 104 9.23 14.20 -12.78
C GLY A 104 8.29 13.05 -13.16
N PRO A 105 7.00 13.18 -12.86
CA PRO A 105 6.01 12.14 -13.18
C PRO A 105 5.95 11.84 -14.68
N GLY A 106 6.11 12.86 -15.54
CA GLY A 106 6.12 12.70 -16.99
C GLY A 106 7.26 11.85 -17.54
N ASP A 107 8.37 11.75 -16.79
CA ASP A 107 9.52 10.92 -17.17
C ASP A 107 9.46 9.52 -16.58
N ALA A 108 8.63 9.31 -15.55
CA ALA A 108 8.60 8.06 -14.80
C ALA A 108 7.97 6.93 -15.60
N ARG A 109 8.65 5.79 -15.67
CA ARG A 109 8.16 4.58 -16.33
C ARG A 109 7.33 3.68 -15.43
N LEU A 110 7.52 3.78 -14.11
CA LEU A 110 6.73 3.07 -13.13
C LEU A 110 5.92 4.06 -12.30
N THR A 111 4.62 3.95 -12.43
CA THR A 111 3.64 4.75 -11.71
C THR A 111 2.85 3.88 -10.73
N MET A 112 2.22 4.52 -9.76
CA MET A 112 1.38 3.85 -8.77
C MET A 112 0.05 4.57 -8.65
N PHE A 113 -1.00 3.80 -8.40
CA PHE A 113 -2.33 4.29 -8.12
C PHE A 113 -2.99 3.45 -7.02
N GLY A 114 -3.85 4.05 -6.22
CA GLY A 114 -4.65 3.32 -5.27
C GLY A 114 -5.82 4.13 -4.77
N ALA A 115 -6.83 3.41 -4.30
CA ALA A 115 -8.03 3.96 -3.69
C ALA A 115 -8.25 3.29 -2.34
N VAL A 116 -8.47 4.09 -1.30
CA VAL A 116 -8.62 3.65 0.09
C VAL A 116 -9.83 4.35 0.70
N THR A 117 -10.69 3.59 1.37
CA THR A 117 -11.79 4.13 2.17
C THR A 117 -11.39 4.18 3.63
N ALA A 118 -11.56 5.32 4.30
CA ALA A 118 -11.34 5.44 5.73
C ALA A 118 -12.38 4.66 6.52
N LEU A 119 -11.94 3.74 7.37
CA LEU A 119 -12.77 2.91 8.24
C LEU A 119 -12.98 3.55 9.61
N SER A 120 -11.99 4.28 10.09
CA SER A 120 -12.05 4.93 11.40
C SER A 120 -11.21 6.19 11.43
N ARG A 121 -11.63 7.12 12.30
CA ARG A 121 -10.88 8.33 12.64
C ARG A 121 -10.97 8.59 14.13
N SER A 122 -9.82 8.73 14.79
CA SER A 122 -9.70 9.14 16.18
C SER A 122 -9.04 10.51 16.28
N ILE A 123 -9.47 11.36 17.20
CA ILE A 123 -8.99 12.74 17.29
C ILE A 123 -8.60 13.04 18.74
N ILE A 124 -7.40 13.58 18.92
CA ILE A 124 -6.94 14.20 20.17
C ILE A 124 -6.36 15.56 19.82
N GLU A 125 -7.05 16.63 20.23
CA GLU A 125 -6.65 18.01 19.93
C GLU A 125 -6.39 18.23 18.43
N GLN A 126 -5.13 18.44 18.02
CA GLN A 126 -4.71 18.66 16.63
C GLN A 126 -4.19 17.39 15.95
N VAL A 127 -4.29 16.24 16.60
CA VAL A 127 -3.81 14.95 16.05
C VAL A 127 -4.99 14.10 15.63
N PHE A 128 -4.94 13.63 14.40
CA PHE A 128 -5.92 12.72 13.80
C PHE A 128 -5.23 11.40 13.48
N ASP A 129 -5.80 10.29 13.94
CA ASP A 129 -5.45 8.94 13.52
C ASP A 129 -6.53 8.43 12.58
N VAL A 130 -6.16 8.13 11.35
CA VAL A 130 -7.05 7.68 10.28
C VAL A 130 -6.59 6.31 9.80
N ASN A 131 -7.48 5.32 9.87
CA ASN A 131 -7.23 3.96 9.38
C ASN A 131 -8.15 3.69 8.19
N GLY A 132 -7.61 3.05 7.15
CA GLY A 132 -8.35 2.74 5.93
C GLY A 132 -7.88 1.46 5.26
N GLU A 133 -8.74 0.93 4.40
CA GLU A 133 -8.50 -0.24 3.57
C GLU A 133 -8.86 0.06 2.11
N GLY A 134 -8.18 -0.58 1.19
CA GLY A 134 -8.43 -0.38 -0.22
C GLY A 134 -7.57 -1.23 -1.13
N VAL A 135 -7.28 -0.71 -2.30
CA VAL A 135 -6.50 -1.38 -3.34
C VAL A 135 -5.33 -0.51 -3.79
N PHE A 136 -4.31 -1.18 -4.28
CA PHE A 136 -3.08 -0.58 -4.77
C PHE A 136 -2.65 -1.26 -6.08
N SER A 137 -2.09 -0.48 -7.00
CA SER A 137 -1.57 -0.97 -8.28
C SER A 137 -0.31 -0.24 -8.70
N ILE A 138 0.56 -0.95 -9.42
CA ILE A 138 1.75 -0.40 -10.09
C ILE A 138 1.57 -0.62 -11.59
N HIS A 139 1.88 0.40 -12.36
CA HIS A 139 1.74 0.41 -13.82
C HIS A 139 3.08 0.73 -14.47
N TYR A 140 3.34 0.11 -15.61
CA TYR A 140 4.53 0.35 -16.43
C TYR A 140 4.16 1.02 -17.75
N ALA A 141 4.81 2.14 -18.04
CA ALA A 141 4.71 2.85 -19.32
C ALA A 141 6.11 3.16 -19.84
N GLU A 142 6.51 2.54 -20.96
CA GLU A 142 7.85 2.70 -21.53
C GLU A 142 8.21 4.16 -21.83
N SER A 143 7.23 4.94 -22.31
CA SER A 143 7.40 6.35 -22.67
C SER A 143 7.21 7.33 -21.49
N GLY A 144 6.82 6.87 -20.29
CA GLY A 144 6.35 7.74 -19.22
C GLY A 144 5.02 8.41 -19.59
N GLY A 145 4.82 9.66 -19.19
CA GLY A 145 3.67 10.49 -19.59
C GLY A 145 2.66 10.78 -18.48
N ALA A 146 2.92 10.37 -17.24
CA ALA A 146 2.05 10.69 -16.12
C ALA A 146 2.09 12.17 -15.73
N SER A 147 0.99 12.71 -15.18
CA SER A 147 0.89 14.11 -14.74
C SER A 147 0.04 14.22 -13.49
N PHE A 148 0.47 14.99 -12.51
CA PHE A 148 -0.35 15.29 -11.33
C PHE A 148 -1.58 16.14 -11.64
N ASP A 149 -1.63 16.77 -12.81
CA ASP A 149 -2.84 17.47 -13.29
C ASP A 149 -3.88 16.51 -13.90
N ASP A 150 -3.49 15.25 -14.14
CA ASP A 150 -4.34 14.18 -14.67
C ASP A 150 -4.09 12.89 -13.88
N PRO A 151 -4.80 12.67 -12.76
CA PRO A 151 -4.64 11.48 -11.91
C PRO A 151 -4.77 10.15 -12.65
N ASP A 152 -5.66 10.07 -13.66
CA ASP A 152 -5.87 8.85 -14.45
C ASP A 152 -4.64 8.46 -15.28
N SER A 153 -3.77 9.42 -15.60
CA SER A 153 -2.52 9.16 -16.31
C SER A 153 -1.57 8.20 -15.57
N PHE A 154 -1.70 8.10 -14.25
CA PHE A 154 -0.91 7.16 -13.43
C PHE A 154 -1.35 5.70 -13.59
N GLN A 155 -2.50 5.45 -14.22
CA GLN A 155 -3.03 4.13 -14.56
C GLN A 155 -2.94 3.81 -16.06
N ALA A 156 -2.47 4.74 -16.90
CA ALA A 156 -2.47 4.59 -18.35
C ALA A 156 -1.49 3.52 -18.87
N GLY A 157 -0.51 3.12 -18.04
CA GLY A 157 0.46 2.06 -18.36
C GLY A 157 -0.13 0.64 -18.22
N THR A 158 0.70 -0.35 -18.57
CA THR A 158 0.38 -1.76 -18.33
C THR A 158 0.39 -2.04 -16.83
N LEU A 159 -0.66 -2.66 -16.30
CA LEU A 159 -0.70 -3.13 -14.91
C LEU A 159 0.37 -4.21 -14.70
N VAL A 160 1.31 -3.99 -13.80
CA VAL A 160 2.41 -4.92 -13.51
C VAL A 160 2.37 -5.49 -12.09
N ALA A 161 1.65 -4.87 -11.17
CA ALA A 161 1.39 -5.44 -9.85
C ALA A 161 0.15 -4.81 -9.21
N SER A 162 -0.61 -5.58 -8.44
CA SER A 162 -1.75 -5.07 -7.67
C SER A 162 -2.10 -5.95 -6.48
N GLY A 163 -2.85 -5.38 -5.54
CA GLY A 163 -3.40 -6.09 -4.40
C GLY A 163 -4.02 -5.17 -3.36
N PRO A 164 -4.48 -5.73 -2.22
CA PRO A 164 -5.04 -4.94 -1.14
C PRO A 164 -3.99 -4.09 -0.42
N ALA A 165 -4.47 -2.97 0.12
CA ALA A 165 -3.72 -2.04 0.95
C ALA A 165 -4.47 -1.79 2.26
N VAL A 166 -3.74 -1.78 3.37
CA VAL A 166 -4.22 -1.33 4.68
C VAL A 166 -3.35 -0.17 5.13
N ILE A 167 -3.95 0.96 5.42
CA ILE A 167 -3.22 2.20 5.68
C ILE A 167 -3.59 2.76 7.06
N GLN A 168 -2.59 3.26 7.77
CA GLN A 168 -2.77 4.15 8.92
C GLN A 168 -2.01 5.45 8.67
N SER A 169 -2.70 6.57 8.86
CA SER A 169 -2.11 7.91 8.76
C SER A 169 -2.34 8.68 10.06
N VAL A 170 -1.27 9.24 10.60
CA VAL A 170 -1.34 10.21 11.70
C VAL A 170 -1.13 11.59 11.11
N VAL A 171 -2.16 12.42 11.18
CA VAL A 171 -2.12 13.80 10.69
C VAL A 171 -2.06 14.74 11.89
N THR A 172 -1.07 15.61 11.92
CA THR A 172 -0.93 16.68 12.93
C THR A 172 -1.18 18.03 12.27
N VAL A 173 -2.25 18.71 12.68
CA VAL A 173 -2.53 20.08 12.19
C VAL A 173 -1.54 21.05 12.83
N ILE A 174 -0.76 21.73 12.00
CA ILE A 174 0.30 22.66 12.42
C ILE A 174 -0.05 24.13 12.22
N ALA A 175 -1.03 24.41 11.36
CA ALA A 175 -1.57 25.74 11.08
C ALA A 175 -2.99 25.59 10.53
N PRO A 176 -3.79 26.67 10.44
CA PRO A 176 -5.08 26.61 9.78
C PRO A 176 -4.95 25.98 8.39
N GLN A 177 -5.76 24.98 8.10
CA GLN A 177 -5.80 24.22 6.84
C GLN A 177 -4.50 23.52 6.44
N THR A 178 -3.52 23.40 7.33
CA THR A 178 -2.22 22.75 7.03
C THR A 178 -1.92 21.68 8.05
N GLY A 179 -1.61 20.47 7.57
CA GLY A 179 -1.23 19.34 8.39
C GLY A 179 0.02 18.64 7.90
N LEU A 180 0.76 18.04 8.83
CA LEU A 180 1.81 17.07 8.53
C LEU A 180 1.20 15.68 8.66
N THR A 181 1.52 14.79 7.75
CA THR A 181 1.13 13.39 7.80
C THR A 181 2.35 12.50 7.95
N ASN A 182 2.22 11.49 8.79
CA ASN A 182 3.12 10.36 8.85
C ASN A 182 2.26 9.11 8.85
N GLY A 183 2.61 8.13 8.05
CA GLY A 183 1.82 6.93 7.98
C GLY A 183 2.63 5.72 7.60
N TYR A 184 1.98 4.60 7.76
CA TYR A 184 2.45 3.30 7.31
C TYR A 184 1.27 2.49 6.81
N GLY A 185 1.58 1.45 6.05
CA GLY A 185 0.57 0.54 5.54
C GLY A 185 1.19 -0.79 5.21
N ASP A 186 0.34 -1.76 4.99
CA ASP A 186 0.71 -3.07 4.50
C ASP A 186 0.12 -3.24 3.09
N LEU A 187 1.00 -3.56 2.13
CA LEU A 187 0.64 -3.88 0.76
C LEU A 187 0.88 -5.36 0.53
N ILE A 188 -0.14 -6.08 0.09
CA ILE A 188 -0.03 -7.49 -0.29
C ILE A 188 -0.22 -7.55 -1.80
N LEU A 189 0.87 -7.78 -2.54
CA LEU A 189 0.76 -7.95 -3.99
C LEU A 189 0.19 -9.33 -4.29
N GLU A 190 -1.05 -9.39 -4.73
CA GLU A 190 -1.73 -10.63 -5.11
C GLU A 190 -1.42 -11.02 -6.55
N THR A 191 -1.24 -10.01 -7.41
CA THR A 191 -0.86 -10.20 -8.80
C THR A 191 0.42 -9.45 -9.11
N ALA A 192 1.30 -10.06 -9.90
CA ALA A 192 2.46 -9.42 -10.48
C ALA A 192 2.78 -10.06 -11.82
N GLU A 193 2.85 -9.22 -12.84
CA GLU A 193 3.19 -9.63 -14.20
C GLU A 193 4.64 -9.25 -14.52
N PRO A 194 5.39 -10.08 -15.22
CA PRO A 194 6.73 -9.74 -15.67
C PRO A 194 6.68 -8.63 -16.73
N PHE A 195 7.63 -7.70 -16.66
CA PHE A 195 7.82 -6.66 -17.66
C PHE A 195 9.29 -6.43 -17.94
N SER A 196 9.62 -5.87 -19.10
CA SER A 196 10.99 -5.53 -19.47
C SER A 196 11.22 -4.02 -19.37
N ILE A 197 12.34 -3.65 -18.77
CA ILE A 197 12.78 -2.26 -18.65
C ILE A 197 14.25 -2.18 -19.07
N GLY A 198 14.52 -1.58 -20.25
CA GLY A 198 15.80 -1.77 -20.93
C GLY A 198 16.02 -3.24 -21.26
N ASP A 199 17.19 -3.77 -20.93
CA ASP A 199 17.56 -5.18 -21.11
C ASP A 199 17.23 -6.06 -19.88
N VAL A 200 16.55 -5.51 -18.86
CA VAL A 200 16.22 -6.20 -17.61
C VAL A 200 14.78 -6.68 -17.67
N SER A 201 14.57 -7.98 -17.48
CA SER A 201 13.25 -8.52 -17.16
C SER A 201 13.05 -8.48 -15.67
N PHE A 202 11.94 -7.90 -15.21
CA PHE A 202 11.62 -7.70 -13.82
C PHE A 202 10.19 -8.13 -13.50
N GLN A 203 9.98 -8.66 -12.30
CA GLN A 203 8.67 -8.97 -11.76
C GLN A 203 8.64 -8.65 -10.26
N PHE A 204 7.60 -7.97 -9.80
CA PHE A 204 7.37 -7.77 -8.38
C PHE A 204 7.03 -9.10 -7.71
N ARG A 205 7.42 -9.25 -6.44
CA ARG A 205 7.14 -10.46 -5.68
C ARG A 205 5.70 -10.44 -5.18
N THR A 206 4.96 -11.53 -5.39
CA THR A 206 3.60 -11.73 -4.90
C THR A 206 3.55 -12.50 -3.59
N GLY A 207 2.46 -12.32 -2.85
CA GLY A 207 2.21 -13.04 -1.61
C GLY A 207 3.05 -12.52 -0.43
N GLU A 208 3.49 -13.43 0.41
CA GLU A 208 4.44 -13.10 1.48
C GLU A 208 5.89 -13.21 0.97
N PRO A 209 6.77 -12.30 1.39
CA PRO A 209 6.55 -11.25 2.37
C PRO A 209 5.72 -10.09 1.82
N LEU A 210 4.86 -9.55 2.69
CA LEU A 210 4.14 -8.31 2.39
C LEU A 210 5.13 -7.13 2.30
N SER A 211 4.74 -6.08 1.60
CA SER A 211 5.49 -4.83 1.57
C SER A 211 4.93 -3.84 2.59
N ARG A 212 5.76 -3.48 3.58
CA ARG A 212 5.40 -2.43 4.55
C ARG A 212 5.74 -1.07 4.01
N LEU A 213 4.73 -0.26 3.84
CA LEU A 213 4.82 1.13 3.42
C LEU A 213 5.12 2.05 4.61
N ASN A 214 6.03 3.01 4.42
CA ASN A 214 6.23 4.13 5.33
C ASN A 214 6.25 5.41 4.50
N TYR A 215 5.56 6.44 4.98
CA TYR A 215 5.52 7.72 4.28
C TYR A 215 5.38 8.89 5.24
N THR A 216 5.81 10.04 4.77
CA THR A 216 5.62 11.33 5.41
C THR A 216 5.21 12.36 4.37
N GLY A 217 4.52 13.40 4.80
CA GLY A 217 4.11 14.45 3.88
C GLY A 217 3.45 15.63 4.54
N GLN A 218 2.97 16.52 3.69
CA GLN A 218 2.23 17.70 4.09
C GLN A 218 0.95 17.83 3.27
N GLY A 219 -0.14 18.14 3.96
CA GLY A 219 -1.45 18.31 3.36
C GLY A 219 -2.02 19.71 3.57
N THR A 220 -2.90 20.08 2.66
CA THR A 220 -3.73 21.28 2.74
C THR A 220 -5.18 20.88 2.66
N LEU A 221 -5.99 21.35 3.62
CA LEU A 221 -7.44 21.23 3.60
C LEU A 221 -7.98 22.24 2.58
N LEU A 222 -8.67 21.74 1.56
CA LEU A 222 -9.20 22.56 0.46
C LEU A 222 -10.61 23.07 0.81
N ASP A 223 -11.46 22.21 1.37
CA ASP A 223 -12.80 22.56 1.83
C ASP A 223 -13.03 22.03 3.26
N PRO A 224 -13.27 22.90 4.24
CA PRO A 224 -13.55 22.47 5.62
C PRO A 224 -14.99 21.95 5.83
N GLU A 225 -15.92 22.29 4.96
CA GLU A 225 -17.32 21.84 5.07
C GLU A 225 -17.52 20.44 4.47
N LEU A 226 -16.83 20.19 3.37
CA LEU A 226 -16.70 18.87 2.78
C LEU A 226 -15.24 18.48 2.99
N PRO A 227 -14.91 17.49 3.85
CA PRO A 227 -13.51 17.14 4.10
C PRO A 227 -12.80 16.79 2.79
N GLU A 228 -12.23 17.80 2.17
CA GLU A 228 -11.45 17.68 0.94
C GLU A 228 -10.04 18.19 1.21
N SER A 229 -9.05 17.38 0.93
CA SER A 229 -7.65 17.74 1.13
C SER A 229 -6.75 17.19 0.04
N MET A 230 -5.66 17.91 -0.20
CA MET A 230 -4.58 17.48 -1.05
C MET A 230 -3.32 17.30 -0.20
N ILE A 231 -2.68 16.13 -0.28
CA ILE A 231 -1.53 15.77 0.54
C ILE A 231 -0.41 15.29 -0.38
N TYR A 232 0.76 15.89 -0.25
CA TYR A 232 1.96 15.43 -0.94
C TYR A 232 2.77 14.54 -0.01
N ILE A 233 3.09 13.34 -0.44
CA ILE A 233 3.80 12.35 0.35
C ILE A 233 5.05 11.84 -0.40
N ALA A 234 6.04 11.43 0.37
CA ALA A 234 7.15 10.63 -0.10
C ALA A 234 7.40 9.50 0.89
N GLY A 235 7.87 8.38 0.39
CA GLY A 235 8.06 7.22 1.25
C GLY A 235 8.77 6.07 0.58
N ASN A 236 8.73 4.95 1.27
CA ASN A 236 9.31 3.69 0.80
C ASN A 236 8.46 2.50 1.20
N ALA A 237 8.60 1.41 0.47
CA ALA A 237 8.08 0.10 0.85
C ALA A 237 9.23 -0.85 1.15
N SER A 238 9.14 -1.58 2.26
CA SER A 238 10.12 -2.58 2.67
C SER A 238 9.50 -3.97 2.70
N SER A 239 10.24 -4.97 2.25
CA SER A 239 9.83 -6.38 2.34
C SER A 239 9.80 -6.82 3.81
N VAL A 240 8.71 -7.44 4.24
CA VAL A 240 8.52 -7.98 5.59
C VAL A 240 8.14 -9.46 5.48
N GLY A 241 9.00 -10.33 5.98
CA GLY A 241 8.80 -11.77 5.97
C GLY A 241 9.94 -12.48 6.68
#